data_265b31fac890d33f1d12833640975bbe
#
_entry.id   265b31fac890d33f1d12833640975bbe
#
_cell.length_a   1.000
_cell.length_b   1.000
_cell.length_c   1.000
_cell.angle_alpha   90.00
_cell.angle_beta   90.00
_cell.angle_gamma   90.00
#
_symmetry.space_group_name_H-M   'P 1'
#
loop_
_entity.id
_entity.type
_entity.pdbx_description
1 polymer ?
#
loop_
_entity_poly.entity_id
_entity_poly.type
_entity_poly.pdbx_seq_one_letter_code
_entity_poly.pdbx_strand_id
1 'polypeptide(L)'
;MSFLDRVLIISVVLLASVFPVELFPNTGPVPRGGDGQFSGKQGQVVVVTVPDLKDAASVKGRFLGRTVSLFPNPAVGGTGYIGLLGIDLQDEPGAHELTVDAQLGEQTRHFSFQVLVVKEKFAVEHLKLPKDKVDLDEKAAARWKAEQEQVRKALAEESAMRLWQTAFIEPVHGKRTGIFGSVRIMNGQPRNPHNGEDIGAPMGTDVMASNDGVVRLVVDHIFSGRGIFVDHGLGLYSMYFHLSDVLVKDGDLIRAGQVIGKVGATGRATGPHLHWGMKVNGARVNPYTLLDLPFPKNPAADLPMMAVPAGATQPDATPVAVGGDTR
;
A
#
# COMPACT_ATOMS: atom_id res chain seq x y z
N MET A 1 77.91 -18.74 -1.54
CA MET A 1 77.18 -18.06 -0.46
C MET A 1 76.07 -17.28 -1.15
N SER A 2 74.96 -17.89 -1.48
CA SER A 2 73.73 -18.17 -0.70
C SER A 2 73.06 -16.90 -0.20
N PHE A 3 71.98 -16.53 -0.84
CA PHE A 3 70.74 -16.08 -0.16
C PHE A 3 69.56 -16.30 -1.10
N LEU A 4 68.73 -17.24 -0.73
CA LEU A 4 67.40 -17.52 -1.34
C LEU A 4 66.40 -16.49 -0.81
N ASP A 5 65.79 -15.70 -1.69
CA ASP A 5 64.60 -14.92 -1.39
C ASP A 5 63.34 -15.77 -1.62
N ARG A 6 62.66 -16.05 -0.52
CA ARG A 6 61.33 -16.69 -0.53
C ARG A 6 60.22 -15.64 -0.81
N VAL A 7 59.66 -15.68 -1.99
CA VAL A 7 58.44 -14.93 -2.31
C VAL A 7 57.23 -15.71 -1.75
N LEU A 8 56.60 -15.11 -0.75
CA LEU A 8 55.35 -15.63 -0.16
C LEU A 8 54.18 -15.20 -1.03
N ILE A 9 53.63 -16.12 -1.83
CA ILE A 9 52.38 -15.90 -2.58
C ILE A 9 51.21 -16.11 -1.61
N ILE A 10 50.57 -15.01 -1.21
CA ILE A 10 49.30 -15.06 -0.47
C ILE A 10 48.17 -15.25 -1.50
N SER A 11 47.71 -16.46 -1.63
CA SER A 11 46.48 -16.76 -2.39
C SER A 11 45.27 -16.31 -1.59
N VAL A 12 44.61 -15.21 -2.04
CA VAL A 12 43.32 -14.79 -1.54
C VAL A 12 42.26 -15.70 -2.18
N VAL A 13 41.79 -16.67 -1.41
CA VAL A 13 40.61 -17.48 -1.82
C VAL A 13 39.39 -16.64 -1.59
N LEU A 14 38.79 -16.13 -2.69
CA LEU A 14 37.45 -15.55 -2.67
C LEU A 14 36.46 -16.69 -2.50
N LEU A 15 35.94 -16.91 -1.27
CA LEU A 15 34.78 -17.74 -1.04
C LEU A 15 33.55 -16.99 -1.55
N ALA A 16 33.12 -17.33 -2.76
CA ALA A 16 31.78 -16.97 -3.22
C ALA A 16 30.75 -17.84 -2.45
N SER A 17 30.15 -17.28 -1.42
CA SER A 17 29.03 -17.92 -0.73
C SER A 17 27.82 -17.96 -1.65
N VAL A 18 27.58 -19.11 -2.28
CA VAL A 18 26.35 -19.43 -2.99
C VAL A 18 25.27 -19.68 -1.92
N PHE A 19 24.39 -18.70 -1.70
CA PHE A 19 23.24 -18.91 -0.83
C PHE A 19 22.17 -19.71 -1.59
N PRO A 20 21.55 -20.73 -0.98
CA PRO A 20 20.44 -21.46 -1.58
C PRO A 20 19.23 -20.52 -1.72
N VAL A 21 18.72 -20.38 -2.94
CA VAL A 21 17.43 -19.74 -3.20
C VAL A 21 16.35 -20.74 -2.76
N GLU A 22 15.83 -20.57 -1.54
CA GLU A 22 14.65 -21.31 -1.12
C GLU A 22 13.42 -20.80 -1.87
N LEU A 23 12.80 -21.69 -2.63
CA LEU A 23 11.53 -21.49 -3.30
C LEU A 23 10.40 -21.50 -2.24
N PHE A 24 9.94 -20.32 -1.81
CA PHE A 24 8.81 -20.21 -0.89
C PHE A 24 7.48 -20.38 -1.63
N PRO A 25 6.53 -21.19 -1.10
CA PRO A 25 5.19 -21.29 -1.65
C PRO A 25 4.39 -19.99 -1.42
N ASN A 26 3.47 -19.71 -2.31
CA ASN A 26 2.76 -18.44 -2.53
C ASN A 26 1.71 -18.06 -1.45
N THR A 27 1.77 -18.62 -0.24
CA THR A 27 0.83 -18.39 0.89
C THR A 27 1.52 -18.32 2.25
N GLY A 28 2.81 -17.95 2.29
CA GLY A 28 3.54 -17.82 3.56
C GLY A 28 3.33 -16.45 4.21
N PRO A 29 3.48 -16.36 5.55
CA PRO A 29 3.39 -15.10 6.27
C PRO A 29 4.42 -14.11 5.75
N VAL A 30 4.04 -12.80 5.80
CA VAL A 30 4.92 -11.67 5.44
C VAL A 30 6.32 -11.91 6.01
N PRO A 31 7.39 -11.90 5.17
CA PRO A 31 8.75 -12.18 5.63
C PRO A 31 9.15 -11.19 6.73
N ARG A 32 9.49 -11.70 7.90
CA ARG A 32 10.08 -10.92 8.99
C ARG A 32 11.59 -10.94 8.80
N GLY A 33 12.20 -9.78 8.55
CA GLY A 33 13.65 -9.69 8.44
C GLY A 33 14.34 -9.98 9.78
N GLY A 34 15.12 -11.05 9.83
CA GLY A 34 16.23 -11.21 10.75
C GLY A 34 17.52 -10.95 9.97
N ASP A 35 18.53 -10.37 10.58
CA ASP A 35 19.87 -10.14 10.00
C ASP A 35 19.99 -9.05 8.91
N GLY A 36 19.15 -8.00 8.93
CA GLY A 36 19.34 -6.84 8.06
C GLY A 36 18.93 -7.05 6.60
N GLN A 37 18.18 -8.12 6.27
CA GLN A 37 17.69 -8.41 4.93
C GLN A 37 16.17 -8.57 4.92
N PHE A 38 15.55 -7.97 3.90
CA PHE A 38 14.12 -8.10 3.62
C PHE A 38 13.92 -8.63 2.19
N SER A 39 12.79 -9.25 1.93
CA SER A 39 12.45 -9.73 0.59
C SER A 39 10.96 -9.64 0.35
N GLY A 40 10.58 -9.32 -0.88
CA GLY A 40 9.19 -9.32 -1.31
C GLY A 40 9.08 -9.27 -2.82
N LYS A 41 7.96 -9.75 -3.36
CA LYS A 41 7.68 -9.72 -4.79
C LYS A 41 7.13 -8.36 -5.21
N GLN A 42 7.24 -8.03 -6.50
CA GLN A 42 6.55 -6.89 -7.10
C GLN A 42 5.06 -6.92 -6.74
N GLY A 43 4.53 -5.81 -6.25
CA GLY A 43 3.17 -5.66 -5.77
C GLY A 43 2.93 -6.07 -4.32
N GLN A 44 3.92 -6.51 -3.57
CA GLN A 44 3.78 -6.88 -2.15
C GLN A 44 4.09 -5.72 -1.20
N VAL A 45 3.58 -5.86 0.01
CA VAL A 45 3.98 -5.04 1.17
C VAL A 45 4.91 -5.87 2.03
N VAL A 46 6.07 -5.31 2.37
CA VAL A 46 7.05 -5.91 3.27
C VAL A 46 7.02 -5.16 4.60
N VAL A 47 6.94 -5.89 5.70
CA VAL A 47 7.05 -5.32 7.03
C VAL A 47 8.52 -5.20 7.39
N VAL A 48 8.99 -3.96 7.53
CA VAL A 48 10.38 -3.68 7.94
C VAL A 48 10.42 -3.34 9.41
N THR A 49 11.44 -3.82 10.11
CA THR A 49 11.64 -3.59 11.54
C THR A 49 13.03 -3.04 11.80
N VAL A 50 13.10 -2.02 12.67
CA VAL A 50 14.36 -1.43 13.13
C VAL A 50 14.38 -1.55 14.65
N PRO A 51 15.26 -2.38 15.23
CA PRO A 51 15.34 -2.59 16.68
C PRO A 51 16.05 -1.40 17.37
N ASP A 52 15.92 -1.37 18.71
CA ASP A 52 16.71 -0.54 19.64
C ASP A 52 16.73 0.97 19.32
N LEU A 53 15.55 1.52 19.05
CA LEU A 53 15.35 2.95 18.80
C LEU A 53 14.43 3.57 19.86
N LYS A 54 14.63 3.24 21.13
CA LYS A 54 13.89 3.86 22.22
C LYS A 54 14.08 5.39 22.19
N ASP A 55 12.97 6.13 22.36
CA ASP A 55 12.94 7.59 22.45
C ASP A 55 13.41 8.36 21.18
N ALA A 56 13.38 7.73 20.00
CA ALA A 56 13.64 8.44 18.76
C ALA A 56 12.52 9.47 18.48
N ALA A 57 12.92 10.72 18.21
CA ALA A 57 11.99 11.80 17.89
C ALA A 57 11.35 11.61 16.51
N SER A 58 12.06 11.00 15.57
CA SER A 58 11.55 10.61 14.26
C SER A 58 12.37 9.47 13.68
N VAL A 59 11.70 8.60 12.91
CA VAL A 59 12.36 7.52 12.16
C VAL A 59 11.77 7.50 10.75
N LYS A 60 12.63 7.69 9.75
CA LYS A 60 12.23 7.76 8.33
C LYS A 60 13.15 6.89 7.49
N GLY A 61 12.56 6.12 6.60
CA GLY A 61 13.28 5.33 5.62
C GLY A 61 13.22 5.94 4.22
N ARG A 62 14.15 5.51 3.35
CA ARG A 62 14.12 5.78 1.91
C ARG A 62 14.37 4.50 1.14
N PHE A 63 13.50 4.23 0.18
CA PHE A 63 13.60 3.06 -0.70
C PHE A 63 13.22 3.45 -2.13
N LEU A 64 14.12 3.24 -3.09
CA LEU A 64 13.91 3.59 -4.50
C LEU A 64 13.33 5.01 -4.70
N GLY A 65 13.87 5.99 -3.97
CA GLY A 65 13.43 7.40 -4.04
C GLY A 65 12.14 7.73 -3.28
N ARG A 66 11.45 6.73 -2.72
CA ARG A 66 10.23 6.91 -1.93
C ARG A 66 10.53 7.01 -0.44
N THR A 67 9.78 7.82 0.29
CA THR A 67 9.86 7.89 1.76
C THR A 67 9.08 6.72 2.37
N VAL A 68 9.67 6.03 3.34
CA VAL A 68 9.04 4.96 4.12
C VAL A 68 8.88 5.47 5.55
N SER A 69 7.64 5.69 5.96
CA SER A 69 7.31 6.12 7.31
C SER A 69 7.35 4.93 8.28
N LEU A 70 8.09 5.09 9.40
CA LEU A 70 8.15 4.10 10.46
C LEU A 70 7.49 4.65 11.72
N PHE A 71 6.91 3.75 12.52
CA PHE A 71 6.23 4.09 13.77
C PHE A 71 6.66 3.10 14.89
N PRO A 72 6.48 3.46 16.18
CA PRO A 72 6.83 2.58 17.30
C PRO A 72 6.16 1.21 17.16
N ASN A 73 6.94 0.15 17.34
CA ASN A 73 6.45 -1.23 17.24
C ASN A 73 5.71 -1.62 18.53
N PRO A 74 4.38 -1.83 18.49
CA PRO A 74 3.61 -2.16 19.70
C PRO A 74 3.95 -3.54 20.26
N ALA A 75 4.44 -4.47 19.42
CA ALA A 75 4.74 -5.85 19.83
C ALA A 75 5.97 -5.97 20.73
N VAL A 76 6.88 -4.98 20.72
CA VAL A 76 8.12 -4.98 21.52
C VAL A 76 8.16 -3.86 22.57
N GLY A 77 7.01 -3.44 23.06
CA GLY A 77 6.91 -2.40 24.10
C GLY A 77 7.45 -1.03 23.65
N GLY A 78 7.48 -0.76 22.34
CA GLY A 78 7.91 0.53 21.78
C GLY A 78 9.43 0.74 21.74
N THR A 79 10.25 -0.29 21.99
CA THR A 79 11.72 -0.17 21.92
C THR A 79 12.27 -0.24 20.49
N GLY A 80 11.46 -0.57 19.51
CA GLY A 80 11.81 -0.60 18.09
C GLY A 80 10.76 0.08 17.24
N TYR A 81 11.05 0.19 15.96
CA TYR A 81 10.16 0.79 14.96
C TYR A 81 9.79 -0.23 13.89
N ILE A 82 8.60 -0.06 13.35
CA ILE A 82 8.06 -0.89 12.26
C ILE A 82 7.55 0.02 11.15
N GLY A 83 7.74 -0.39 9.90
CA GLY A 83 7.24 0.30 8.73
C GLY A 83 6.64 -0.67 7.72
N LEU A 84 5.74 -0.16 6.89
CA LEU A 84 5.24 -0.88 5.73
C LEU A 84 6.01 -0.38 4.51
N LEU A 85 6.74 -1.28 3.85
CA LEU A 85 7.47 -1.00 2.62
C LEU A 85 6.67 -1.54 1.43
N GLY A 86 6.12 -0.65 0.61
CA GLY A 86 5.49 -1.04 -0.65
C GLY A 86 6.53 -1.32 -1.72
N ILE A 87 6.46 -2.50 -2.34
CA ILE A 87 7.20 -2.83 -3.56
C ILE A 87 6.25 -2.60 -4.73
N ASP A 88 6.54 -1.59 -5.56
CA ASP A 88 5.68 -1.27 -6.72
C ASP A 88 5.70 -2.41 -7.75
N LEU A 89 4.60 -2.59 -8.44
CA LEU A 89 4.48 -3.60 -9.50
C LEU A 89 5.49 -3.41 -10.65
N GLN A 90 6.13 -2.23 -10.75
CA GLN A 90 7.14 -1.88 -11.74
C GLN A 90 8.54 -1.66 -11.14
N ASP A 91 8.74 -1.86 -9.83
CA ASP A 91 10.09 -1.82 -9.26
C ASP A 91 10.96 -2.90 -9.90
N GLU A 92 12.19 -2.53 -10.27
CA GLU A 92 13.13 -3.46 -10.90
C GLU A 92 13.49 -4.61 -9.95
N PRO A 93 13.39 -5.87 -10.39
CA PRO A 93 13.87 -7.01 -9.61
C PRO A 93 15.37 -6.93 -9.30
N GLY A 94 15.76 -7.35 -8.11
CA GLY A 94 17.17 -7.32 -7.66
C GLY A 94 17.29 -6.85 -6.22
N ALA A 95 18.52 -6.72 -5.77
CA ALA A 95 18.85 -6.21 -4.45
C ALA A 95 18.90 -4.68 -4.47
N HIS A 96 18.14 -4.04 -3.59
CA HIS A 96 18.08 -2.60 -3.43
C HIS A 96 18.32 -2.21 -1.98
N GLU A 97 18.83 -1.01 -1.75
CA GLU A 97 19.09 -0.49 -0.41
C GLU A 97 17.85 0.21 0.15
N LEU A 98 17.47 -0.12 1.39
CA LEU A 98 16.61 0.66 2.25
C LEU A 98 17.48 1.36 3.29
N THR A 99 17.57 2.68 3.25
CA THR A 99 18.20 3.47 4.30
C THR A 99 17.16 3.92 5.31
N VAL A 100 17.53 3.97 6.61
CA VAL A 100 16.67 4.48 7.68
C VAL A 100 17.48 5.43 8.56
N ASP A 101 16.95 6.63 8.75
CA ASP A 101 17.48 7.66 9.62
C ASP A 101 16.61 7.80 10.86
N ALA A 102 17.21 7.69 12.05
CA ALA A 102 16.55 7.83 13.33
C ALA A 102 17.16 8.98 14.12
N GLN A 103 16.33 9.99 14.48
CA GLN A 103 16.76 11.14 15.28
C GLN A 103 16.65 10.84 16.77
N LEU A 104 17.77 10.80 17.47
CA LEU A 104 17.91 10.53 18.91
C LEU A 104 18.54 11.75 19.58
N GLY A 105 17.72 12.67 20.10
CA GLY A 105 18.19 13.97 20.56
C GLY A 105 18.88 14.74 19.45
N GLU A 106 20.14 15.15 19.66
CA GLU A 106 20.95 15.85 18.64
C GLU A 106 21.68 14.92 17.64
N GLN A 107 21.63 13.60 17.85
CA GLN A 107 22.32 12.62 17.02
C GLN A 107 21.35 11.94 16.05
N THR A 108 21.82 11.70 14.83
CA THR A 108 21.12 10.85 13.84
C THR A 108 21.85 9.51 13.76
N ARG A 109 21.10 8.42 13.99
CA ARG A 109 21.59 7.06 13.70
C ARG A 109 21.13 6.65 12.31
N HIS A 110 22.08 6.11 11.53
CA HIS A 110 21.84 5.64 10.17
C HIS A 110 21.85 4.11 10.15
N PHE A 111 20.86 3.54 9.47
CA PHE A 111 20.76 2.10 9.22
C PHE A 111 20.65 1.87 7.73
N SER A 112 21.24 0.78 7.26
CA SER A 112 21.10 0.30 5.88
C SER A 112 20.71 -1.17 5.88
N PHE A 113 19.72 -1.50 5.07
CA PHE A 113 19.16 -2.83 4.92
C PHE A 113 19.13 -3.19 3.44
N GLN A 114 19.35 -4.46 3.13
CA GLN A 114 19.14 -4.98 1.78
C GLN A 114 17.70 -5.46 1.62
N VAL A 115 17.05 -5.03 0.53
CA VAL A 115 15.72 -5.47 0.13
C VAL A 115 15.81 -6.19 -1.20
N LEU A 116 15.56 -7.49 -1.22
CA LEU A 116 15.48 -8.25 -2.46
C LEU A 116 14.08 -8.10 -3.06
N VAL A 117 13.98 -7.37 -4.17
CA VAL A 117 12.78 -7.32 -5.00
C VAL A 117 12.76 -8.56 -5.90
N VAL A 118 11.78 -9.42 -5.67
CA VAL A 118 11.59 -10.65 -6.45
C VAL A 118 10.62 -10.37 -7.58
N LYS A 119 10.97 -10.83 -8.79
CA LYS A 119 10.11 -10.69 -9.97
C LYS A 119 8.80 -11.45 -9.78
N GLU A 120 7.66 -10.79 -10.03
CA GLU A 120 6.36 -11.47 -10.08
C GLU A 120 5.96 -11.74 -11.53
N LYS A 121 5.30 -12.86 -11.76
CA LYS A 121 4.75 -13.24 -13.06
C LYS A 121 3.28 -12.84 -13.12
N PHE A 122 3.01 -11.68 -13.68
CA PHE A 122 1.66 -11.19 -13.86
C PHE A 122 0.97 -11.84 -15.06
N ALA A 123 -0.35 -12.06 -14.94
CA ALA A 123 -1.18 -12.59 -16.01
C ALA A 123 -1.30 -11.57 -17.15
N VAL A 124 -1.62 -12.04 -18.37
CA VAL A 124 -1.96 -11.18 -19.51
C VAL A 124 -3.46 -11.29 -19.75
N GLU A 125 -4.16 -10.15 -19.76
CA GLU A 125 -5.59 -10.04 -20.04
C GLU A 125 -5.85 -9.36 -21.36
N HIS A 126 -6.64 -10.01 -22.22
CA HIS A 126 -7.09 -9.44 -23.49
C HIS A 126 -8.53 -8.95 -23.37
N LEU A 127 -8.74 -7.63 -23.45
CA LEU A 127 -10.03 -7.00 -23.28
C LEU A 127 -10.51 -6.39 -24.59
N LYS A 128 -11.78 -6.61 -24.91
CA LYS A 128 -12.48 -5.92 -26.00
C LYS A 128 -13.43 -4.89 -25.38
N LEU A 129 -13.21 -3.64 -25.73
CA LEU A 129 -13.99 -2.50 -25.22
C LEU A 129 -14.46 -1.63 -26.39
N PRO A 130 -15.57 -0.90 -26.24
CA PRO A 130 -15.94 0.16 -27.17
C PRO A 130 -14.79 1.13 -27.41
N LYS A 131 -14.64 1.63 -28.65
CA LYS A 131 -13.49 2.44 -29.02
C LYS A 131 -13.37 3.72 -28.21
N ASP A 132 -14.49 4.36 -27.88
CA ASP A 132 -14.60 5.56 -27.05
C ASP A 132 -14.16 5.33 -25.60
N LYS A 133 -14.12 4.07 -25.14
CA LYS A 133 -13.61 3.67 -23.81
C LYS A 133 -12.10 3.43 -23.81
N VAL A 134 -11.47 3.33 -24.97
CA VAL A 134 -10.03 3.00 -25.13
C VAL A 134 -9.25 4.17 -25.67
N ASP A 135 -9.75 4.83 -26.72
CA ASP A 135 -9.11 5.94 -27.39
C ASP A 135 -9.81 7.24 -27.00
N LEU A 136 -9.05 8.14 -26.40
CA LEU A 136 -9.56 9.44 -25.96
C LEU A 136 -9.49 10.43 -27.13
N ASP A 137 -10.56 11.20 -27.34
CA ASP A 137 -10.48 12.43 -28.12
C ASP A 137 -9.71 13.52 -27.34
N GLU A 138 -9.44 14.64 -27.97
CA GLU A 138 -8.65 15.74 -27.39
C GLU A 138 -9.29 16.28 -26.09
N LYS A 139 -10.60 16.42 -26.05
CA LYS A 139 -11.34 16.91 -24.87
C LYS A 139 -11.23 15.92 -23.71
N ALA A 140 -11.44 14.63 -23.98
CA ALA A 140 -11.32 13.58 -22.97
C ALA A 140 -9.87 13.42 -22.47
N ALA A 141 -8.87 13.59 -23.35
CA ALA A 141 -7.47 13.58 -22.97
C ALA A 141 -7.11 14.76 -22.05
N ALA A 142 -7.60 15.96 -22.35
CA ALA A 142 -7.41 17.13 -21.49
C ALA A 142 -8.08 16.94 -20.11
N ARG A 143 -9.31 16.40 -20.08
CA ARG A 143 -10.02 16.05 -18.85
C ARG A 143 -9.22 15.04 -18.03
N TRP A 144 -8.78 13.95 -18.63
CA TRP A 144 -7.97 12.92 -17.96
C TRP A 144 -6.68 13.51 -17.35
N LYS A 145 -6.00 14.42 -18.07
CA LYS A 145 -4.80 15.10 -17.53
C LYS A 145 -5.12 15.93 -16.28
N ALA A 146 -6.23 16.66 -16.28
CA ALA A 146 -6.68 17.43 -15.12
C ALA A 146 -7.03 16.53 -13.93
N GLU A 147 -7.71 15.39 -14.19
CA GLU A 147 -8.05 14.38 -13.18
C GLU A 147 -6.78 13.77 -12.54
N GLN A 148 -5.75 13.45 -13.34
CA GLN A 148 -4.47 12.95 -12.81
C GLN A 148 -3.77 13.99 -11.90
N GLU A 149 -3.84 15.27 -12.27
CA GLU A 149 -3.26 16.35 -11.46
C GLU A 149 -4.04 16.53 -10.14
N GLN A 150 -5.37 16.39 -10.17
CA GLN A 150 -6.20 16.40 -8.96
C GLN A 150 -5.80 15.27 -8.00
N VAL A 151 -5.68 14.04 -8.51
CA VAL A 151 -5.24 12.89 -7.70
C VAL A 151 -3.83 13.09 -7.17
N ARG A 152 -2.90 13.58 -8.00
CA ARG A 152 -1.51 13.83 -7.58
C ARG A 152 -1.45 14.82 -6.40
N LYS A 153 -2.24 15.90 -6.45
CA LYS A 153 -2.33 16.89 -5.37
C LYS A 153 -2.92 16.26 -4.10
N ALA A 154 -4.04 15.55 -4.23
CA ALA A 154 -4.69 14.91 -3.09
C ALA A 154 -3.79 13.89 -2.37
N LEU A 155 -3.04 13.08 -3.13
CA LEU A 155 -2.12 12.08 -2.57
C LEU A 155 -0.75 12.65 -2.12
N ALA A 156 -0.47 13.93 -2.39
CA ALA A 156 0.71 14.62 -1.85
C ALA A 156 0.49 15.11 -0.40
N GLU A 157 -0.76 15.20 0.04
CA GLU A 157 -1.15 15.61 1.39
C GLU A 157 -1.42 14.37 2.24
N GLU A 158 -0.37 13.72 2.72
CA GLU A 158 -0.49 12.55 3.59
C GLU A 158 -0.63 12.93 5.07
N SER A 159 -1.46 12.18 5.80
CA SER A 159 -1.54 12.31 7.26
C SER A 159 -0.26 11.76 7.90
N ALA A 160 0.39 12.59 8.73
CA ALA A 160 1.64 12.22 9.41
C ALA A 160 1.46 11.15 10.50
N MET A 161 0.23 10.93 10.94
CA MET A 161 -0.11 9.94 11.96
C MET A 161 -0.72 8.69 11.34
N ARG A 162 -0.44 7.54 11.92
CA ARG A 162 -1.13 6.30 11.61
C ARG A 162 -2.56 6.36 12.13
N LEU A 163 -3.54 6.21 11.23
CA LEU A 163 -4.97 6.25 11.58
C LEU A 163 -5.57 4.86 11.83
N TRP A 164 -4.91 3.80 11.39
CA TRP A 164 -5.33 2.40 11.52
C TRP A 164 -4.57 1.70 12.66
N GLN A 165 -5.21 0.70 13.31
CA GLN A 165 -4.63 -0.05 14.42
C GLN A 165 -4.61 -1.57 14.16
N THR A 166 -5.38 -2.03 13.20
CA THR A 166 -5.65 -3.44 12.90
C THR A 166 -5.27 -3.77 11.47
N ALA A 167 -5.23 -5.05 11.12
CA ALA A 167 -5.14 -5.48 9.72
C ALA A 167 -6.32 -4.95 8.91
N PHE A 168 -6.13 -4.84 7.60
CA PHE A 168 -7.17 -4.38 6.67
C PHE A 168 -8.22 -5.46 6.45
N ILE A 169 -9.40 -5.06 5.99
CA ILE A 169 -10.49 -5.97 5.62
C ILE A 169 -10.84 -5.83 4.14
N GLU A 170 -11.40 -6.89 3.56
CA GLU A 170 -11.94 -6.86 2.21
C GLU A 170 -13.20 -5.96 2.18
N PRO A 171 -13.28 -4.99 1.23
CA PRO A 171 -14.35 -3.99 1.23
C PRO A 171 -15.70 -4.49 0.72
N VAL A 172 -15.71 -5.59 -0.02
CA VAL A 172 -16.90 -6.24 -0.56
C VAL A 172 -16.60 -7.72 -0.80
N HIS A 173 -17.53 -8.59 -0.47
CA HIS A 173 -17.38 -10.00 -0.80
C HIS A 173 -17.87 -10.28 -2.22
N GLY A 174 -17.04 -10.94 -3.02
CA GLY A 174 -17.39 -11.26 -4.39
C GLY A 174 -16.33 -12.11 -5.09
N LYS A 175 -16.60 -12.42 -6.35
CA LYS A 175 -15.63 -13.14 -7.18
C LYS A 175 -14.57 -12.17 -7.70
N ARG A 176 -13.30 -12.51 -7.57
CA ARG A 176 -12.22 -11.74 -8.22
C ARG A 176 -12.37 -11.86 -9.74
N THR A 177 -12.60 -10.76 -10.42
CA THR A 177 -12.85 -10.65 -11.87
C THR A 177 -11.72 -10.00 -12.64
N GLY A 178 -10.83 -9.25 -11.95
CA GLY A 178 -9.59 -8.69 -12.50
C GLY A 178 -8.52 -8.71 -11.42
N ILE A 179 -7.35 -9.26 -11.78
CA ILE A 179 -6.25 -9.50 -10.83
C ILE A 179 -5.24 -8.36 -10.89
N PHE A 180 -4.75 -7.92 -9.73
CA PHE A 180 -3.68 -6.94 -9.61
C PHE A 180 -2.45 -7.31 -10.46
N GLY A 181 -1.86 -6.33 -11.12
CA GLY A 181 -0.66 -6.48 -11.95
C GLY A 181 -0.89 -7.07 -13.34
N SER A 182 -2.11 -7.55 -13.66
CA SER A 182 -2.40 -8.10 -14.99
C SER A 182 -2.01 -7.10 -16.09
N VAL A 183 -1.23 -7.58 -17.05
CA VAL A 183 -0.88 -6.81 -18.26
C VAL A 183 -2.09 -6.76 -19.15
N ARG A 184 -2.68 -5.56 -19.30
CA ARG A 184 -3.92 -5.38 -20.07
C ARG A 184 -3.62 -5.05 -21.54
N ILE A 185 -4.13 -5.87 -22.44
CA ILE A 185 -4.13 -5.63 -23.88
C ILE A 185 -5.57 -5.28 -24.30
N MET A 186 -5.83 -3.98 -24.51
CA MET A 186 -7.17 -3.50 -24.87
C MET A 186 -7.26 -3.27 -26.37
N ASN A 187 -8.18 -3.95 -27.04
CA ASN A 187 -8.35 -3.89 -28.49
C ASN A 187 -7.02 -4.13 -29.26
N GLY A 188 -6.17 -5.04 -28.77
CA GLY A 188 -4.87 -5.35 -29.33
C GLY A 188 -3.74 -4.38 -28.97
N GLN A 189 -4.01 -3.34 -28.17
CA GLN A 189 -3.01 -2.36 -27.74
C GLN A 189 -2.60 -2.57 -26.28
N PRO A 190 -1.29 -2.61 -25.95
CA PRO A 190 -0.81 -2.66 -24.57
C PRO A 190 -1.25 -1.42 -23.80
N ARG A 191 -1.68 -1.60 -22.58
CA ARG A 191 -2.08 -0.55 -21.63
C ARG A 191 -1.33 -0.73 -20.30
N ASN A 192 -1.46 0.26 -19.42
CA ASN A 192 -0.89 0.16 -18.08
C ASN A 192 -1.41 -1.10 -17.37
N PRO A 193 -0.57 -1.78 -16.60
CA PRO A 193 -0.99 -2.92 -15.79
C PRO A 193 -2.14 -2.54 -14.84
N HIS A 194 -2.94 -3.54 -14.48
CA HIS A 194 -4.02 -3.37 -13.51
C HIS A 194 -3.45 -3.01 -12.13
N ASN A 195 -3.84 -1.87 -11.58
CA ASN A 195 -3.27 -1.30 -10.36
C ASN A 195 -4.11 -1.55 -9.10
N GLY A 196 -5.04 -2.50 -9.16
CA GLY A 196 -5.91 -2.93 -8.07
C GLY A 196 -6.50 -4.31 -8.33
N GLU A 197 -7.47 -4.70 -7.53
CA GLU A 197 -8.26 -5.92 -7.70
C GLU A 197 -9.67 -5.53 -8.12
N ASP A 198 -10.24 -6.25 -9.09
CA ASP A 198 -11.64 -6.09 -9.45
C ASP A 198 -12.46 -7.21 -8.77
N ILE A 199 -13.42 -6.82 -7.94
CA ILE A 199 -14.28 -7.74 -7.19
C ILE A 199 -15.70 -7.61 -7.74
N GLY A 200 -16.15 -8.63 -8.48
CA GLY A 200 -17.49 -8.70 -9.06
C GLY A 200 -18.53 -8.90 -7.97
N ALA A 201 -19.49 -7.99 -7.90
CA ALA A 201 -20.63 -8.05 -7.01
C ALA A 201 -21.86 -7.37 -7.68
N PRO A 202 -23.10 -7.69 -7.26
CA PRO A 202 -24.30 -7.06 -7.81
C PRO A 202 -24.26 -5.52 -7.66
N MET A 203 -24.82 -4.81 -8.64
CA MET A 203 -24.97 -3.35 -8.56
C MET A 203 -25.75 -2.96 -7.29
N GLY A 204 -25.26 -1.94 -6.58
CA GLY A 204 -25.87 -1.48 -5.33
C GLY A 204 -25.42 -2.24 -4.07
N THR A 205 -24.57 -3.29 -4.20
CA THR A 205 -23.96 -3.95 -3.04
C THR A 205 -23.15 -2.93 -2.23
N ASP A 206 -23.23 -3.00 -0.91
CA ASP A 206 -22.50 -2.11 -0.01
C ASP A 206 -20.98 -2.30 -0.14
N VAL A 207 -20.25 -1.18 -0.21
CA VAL A 207 -18.80 -1.12 -0.21
C VAL A 207 -18.35 -0.53 1.11
N MET A 208 -17.56 -1.29 1.87
CA MET A 208 -17.06 -0.90 3.18
C MET A 208 -15.64 -0.29 3.09
N ALA A 209 -15.33 0.61 4.01
CA ALA A 209 -13.96 1.07 4.22
C ALA A 209 -13.09 -0.09 4.72
N SER A 210 -11.93 -0.29 4.08
CA SER A 210 -11.01 -1.40 4.44
C SER A 210 -10.31 -1.18 5.77
N ASN A 211 -10.22 0.04 6.27
CA ASN A 211 -9.71 0.40 7.60
C ASN A 211 -10.11 1.83 7.95
N ASP A 212 -9.78 2.25 9.19
CA ASP A 212 -9.96 3.62 9.66
C ASP A 212 -9.14 4.59 8.80
N GLY A 213 -9.67 5.78 8.54
CA GLY A 213 -8.99 6.78 7.74
C GLY A 213 -9.79 8.07 7.54
N VAL A 214 -9.26 8.94 6.68
CA VAL A 214 -9.90 10.18 6.24
C VAL A 214 -10.19 10.08 4.74
N VAL A 215 -11.40 10.41 4.34
CA VAL A 215 -11.73 10.56 2.91
C VAL A 215 -10.93 11.73 2.35
N ARG A 216 -9.93 11.42 1.53
CA ARG A 216 -9.04 12.43 0.97
C ARG A 216 -9.59 13.08 -0.28
N LEU A 217 -10.32 12.31 -1.09
CA LEU A 217 -10.87 12.77 -2.35
C LEU A 217 -12.03 11.89 -2.82
N VAL A 218 -13.16 12.52 -3.14
CA VAL A 218 -14.27 11.92 -3.87
C VAL A 218 -14.21 12.39 -5.32
N VAL A 219 -14.39 11.48 -6.27
CA VAL A 219 -14.24 11.76 -7.71
C VAL A 219 -15.38 11.22 -8.56
N ASP A 220 -15.53 11.81 -9.76
CA ASP A 220 -16.24 11.23 -10.91
C ASP A 220 -15.36 11.40 -12.14
N HIS A 221 -14.47 10.44 -12.37
CA HIS A 221 -13.42 10.49 -13.38
C HIS A 221 -13.77 9.66 -14.61
N ILE A 222 -13.15 10.00 -15.74
CA ILE A 222 -13.43 9.38 -17.04
C ILE A 222 -13.17 7.86 -17.04
N PHE A 223 -12.12 7.39 -16.35
CA PHE A 223 -11.78 5.97 -16.29
C PHE A 223 -12.25 5.28 -15.01
N SER A 224 -11.98 5.85 -13.86
CA SER A 224 -12.37 5.25 -12.57
C SER A 224 -13.86 5.43 -12.25
N GLY A 225 -14.57 6.30 -12.97
CA GLY A 225 -15.94 6.66 -12.64
C GLY A 225 -16.03 7.33 -11.28
N ARG A 226 -17.16 7.12 -10.58
CA ARG A 226 -17.31 7.56 -9.20
C ARG A 226 -16.40 6.75 -8.30
N GLY A 227 -15.69 7.45 -7.41
CA GLY A 227 -14.71 6.80 -6.56
C GLY A 227 -14.32 7.59 -5.34
N ILE A 228 -13.61 6.90 -4.46
CA ILE A 228 -13.19 7.41 -3.16
C ILE A 228 -11.71 7.08 -2.98
N PHE A 229 -10.94 8.05 -2.52
CA PHE A 229 -9.58 7.86 -2.01
C PHE A 229 -9.59 8.07 -0.50
N VAL A 230 -9.07 7.12 0.24
CA VAL A 230 -8.97 7.19 1.71
C VAL A 230 -7.51 7.22 2.11
N ASP A 231 -7.15 8.21 2.90
CA ASP A 231 -5.85 8.33 3.57
C ASP A 231 -5.91 7.63 4.93
N HIS A 232 -5.09 6.61 5.11
CA HIS A 232 -4.94 5.88 6.36
C HIS A 232 -3.76 6.38 7.20
N GLY A 233 -3.05 7.40 6.70
CA GLY A 233 -1.84 7.95 7.30
C GLY A 233 -0.56 7.20 6.92
N LEU A 234 0.57 7.87 7.12
CA LEU A 234 1.91 7.35 6.86
C LEU A 234 2.13 6.88 5.41
N GLY A 235 1.49 7.55 4.42
CA GLY A 235 1.60 7.22 3.00
C GLY A 235 0.83 5.98 2.56
N LEU A 236 -0.14 5.54 3.36
CA LEU A 236 -1.01 4.40 3.04
C LEU A 236 -2.39 4.90 2.59
N TYR A 237 -2.79 4.53 1.37
CA TYR A 237 -4.07 4.91 0.76
C TYR A 237 -4.81 3.69 0.24
N SER A 238 -6.16 3.69 0.41
CA SER A 238 -7.06 2.79 -0.31
C SER A 238 -7.92 3.57 -1.31
N MET A 239 -8.31 2.90 -2.40
CA MET A 239 -9.08 3.48 -3.49
C MET A 239 -10.23 2.54 -3.86
N TYR A 240 -11.41 3.12 -4.05
CA TYR A 240 -12.66 2.41 -4.35
C TYR A 240 -13.29 3.05 -5.57
N PHE A 241 -13.38 2.33 -6.71
CA PHE A 241 -13.83 2.89 -7.98
C PHE A 241 -14.99 2.13 -8.60
N HIS A 242 -15.53 2.70 -9.67
CA HIS A 242 -16.70 2.24 -10.43
C HIS A 242 -18.00 2.25 -9.63
N LEU A 243 -18.08 3.04 -8.56
CA LEU A 243 -19.23 3.10 -7.66
C LEU A 243 -20.51 3.60 -8.36
N SER A 244 -21.68 3.07 -7.99
CA SER A 244 -22.97 3.64 -8.35
C SER A 244 -23.33 4.83 -7.47
N ASP A 245 -22.98 4.75 -6.19
CA ASP A 245 -23.23 5.79 -5.20
C ASP A 245 -22.01 5.96 -4.28
N VAL A 246 -21.79 7.21 -3.86
CA VAL A 246 -20.79 7.61 -2.86
C VAL A 246 -21.56 8.15 -1.66
N LEU A 247 -21.30 7.61 -0.46
CA LEU A 247 -22.04 7.92 0.77
C LEU A 247 -21.24 8.78 1.76
N VAL A 248 -20.05 9.23 1.35
CA VAL A 248 -19.14 10.04 2.14
C VAL A 248 -18.64 11.23 1.30
N LYS A 249 -18.00 12.20 1.93
CA LYS A 249 -17.43 13.39 1.28
C LYS A 249 -15.99 13.63 1.73
N ASP A 250 -15.30 14.50 1.01
CA ASP A 250 -13.94 14.92 1.34
C ASP A 250 -13.86 15.43 2.79
N GLY A 251 -12.87 14.96 3.53
CA GLY A 251 -12.62 15.28 4.93
C GLY A 251 -13.35 14.41 5.95
N ASP A 252 -14.28 13.55 5.55
CA ASP A 252 -14.97 12.66 6.48
C ASP A 252 -13.99 11.67 7.12
N LEU A 253 -14.08 11.53 8.45
CA LEU A 253 -13.44 10.45 9.20
C LEU A 253 -14.29 9.20 9.07
N ILE A 254 -13.68 8.11 8.64
CA ILE A 254 -14.37 6.84 8.45
C ILE A 254 -13.74 5.73 9.30
N ARG A 255 -14.55 4.71 9.60
CA ARG A 255 -14.13 3.53 10.35
C ARG A 255 -14.07 2.30 9.44
N ALA A 256 -13.21 1.36 9.80
CA ALA A 256 -13.22 0.04 9.18
C ALA A 256 -14.61 -0.59 9.23
N GLY A 257 -15.05 -1.18 8.11
CA GLY A 257 -16.39 -1.76 7.99
C GLY A 257 -17.55 -0.75 7.80
N GLN A 258 -17.27 0.56 7.87
CA GLN A 258 -18.29 1.57 7.53
C GLN A 258 -18.63 1.52 6.05
N VAL A 259 -19.93 1.52 5.71
CA VAL A 259 -20.36 1.62 4.32
C VAL A 259 -20.07 3.03 3.80
N ILE A 260 -19.24 3.10 2.75
CA ILE A 260 -18.77 4.36 2.14
C ILE A 260 -19.30 4.58 0.73
N GLY A 261 -19.84 3.54 0.10
CA GLY A 261 -20.41 3.62 -1.25
C GLY A 261 -21.12 2.33 -1.64
N LYS A 262 -21.49 2.25 -2.91
CA LYS A 262 -22.17 1.07 -3.47
C LYS A 262 -21.52 0.64 -4.78
N VAL A 263 -21.42 -0.66 -5.00
CA VAL A 263 -20.92 -1.26 -6.25
C VAL A 263 -21.70 -0.73 -7.45
N GLY A 264 -20.99 -0.36 -8.49
CA GLY A 264 -21.56 0.15 -9.74
C GLY A 264 -20.81 -0.35 -10.97
N ALA A 265 -20.96 0.41 -12.04
CA ALA A 265 -20.29 0.21 -13.33
C ALA A 265 -19.96 1.55 -14.02
N THR A 266 -19.68 2.60 -13.23
CA THR A 266 -19.36 3.94 -13.75
C THR A 266 -17.93 3.97 -14.32
N GLY A 267 -17.63 4.93 -15.17
CA GLY A 267 -16.31 5.04 -15.83
C GLY A 267 -16.08 3.94 -16.86
N ARG A 268 -14.84 3.40 -16.90
CA ARG A 268 -14.44 2.34 -17.84
C ARG A 268 -14.60 0.96 -17.20
N ALA A 269 -15.83 0.52 -17.09
CA ALA A 269 -16.20 -0.80 -16.59
C ALA A 269 -16.91 -1.61 -17.67
N THR A 270 -16.80 -2.95 -17.62
CA THR A 270 -17.49 -3.89 -18.52
C THR A 270 -18.76 -4.47 -17.88
N GLY A 271 -18.93 -4.30 -16.59
CA GLY A 271 -20.07 -4.78 -15.80
C GLY A 271 -19.91 -4.37 -14.34
N PRO A 272 -20.91 -4.67 -13.47
CA PRO A 272 -20.84 -4.28 -12.06
C PRO A 272 -19.69 -4.98 -11.34
N HIS A 273 -18.82 -4.17 -10.73
CA HIS A 273 -17.73 -4.61 -9.86
C HIS A 273 -17.19 -3.44 -9.04
N LEU A 274 -16.49 -3.73 -7.96
CA LEU A 274 -15.63 -2.80 -7.27
C LEU A 274 -14.21 -2.95 -7.80
N HIS A 275 -13.58 -1.87 -8.24
CA HIS A 275 -12.13 -1.81 -8.34
C HIS A 275 -11.56 -1.31 -7.01
N TRP A 276 -10.77 -2.16 -6.35
CA TRP A 276 -10.13 -1.89 -5.07
C TRP A 276 -8.62 -1.77 -5.25
N GLY A 277 -8.10 -0.57 -5.04
CA GLY A 277 -6.67 -0.26 -5.17
C GLY A 277 -6.03 0.08 -3.83
N MET A 278 -4.72 -0.14 -3.73
CA MET A 278 -3.91 0.26 -2.56
C MET A 278 -2.59 0.91 -3.00
N LYS A 279 -2.16 1.93 -2.23
CA LYS A 279 -0.82 2.51 -2.32
C LYS A 279 -0.16 2.54 -0.96
N VAL A 280 1.11 2.15 -0.92
CA VAL A 280 1.96 2.20 0.26
C VAL A 280 3.24 2.94 -0.11
N ASN A 281 3.52 4.07 0.53
CA ASN A 281 4.68 4.91 0.22
C ASN A 281 4.78 5.30 -1.27
N GLY A 282 3.65 5.55 -1.92
CA GLY A 282 3.59 5.81 -3.36
C GLY A 282 3.62 4.58 -4.27
N ALA A 283 4.01 3.41 -3.78
CA ALA A 283 4.01 2.16 -4.52
C ALA A 283 2.58 1.61 -4.67
N ARG A 284 2.22 1.12 -5.87
CA ARG A 284 0.99 0.36 -6.12
C ARG A 284 1.22 -1.07 -5.65
N VAL A 285 0.37 -1.52 -4.75
CA VAL A 285 0.49 -2.85 -4.15
C VAL A 285 -0.80 -3.64 -4.29
N ASN A 286 -0.70 -4.96 -4.27
CA ASN A 286 -1.86 -5.83 -4.23
C ASN A 286 -2.59 -5.65 -2.89
N PRO A 287 -3.86 -5.23 -2.90
CA PRO A 287 -4.64 -4.98 -1.69
C PRO A 287 -4.68 -6.16 -0.73
N TYR A 288 -4.72 -7.38 -1.24
CA TYR A 288 -4.77 -8.59 -0.41
C TYR A 288 -3.52 -8.77 0.48
N THR A 289 -2.39 -8.17 0.13
CA THR A 289 -1.18 -8.24 0.98
C THR A 289 -1.32 -7.49 2.30
N LEU A 290 -2.33 -6.62 2.43
CA LEU A 290 -2.59 -5.88 3.67
C LEU A 290 -3.55 -6.60 4.63
N LEU A 291 -4.25 -7.64 4.16
CA LEU A 291 -5.15 -8.43 5.00
C LEU A 291 -4.38 -9.33 5.99
N ASP A 292 -3.17 -9.74 5.59
CA ASP A 292 -2.32 -10.67 6.36
C ASP A 292 -1.21 -9.95 7.14
N LEU A 293 -1.31 -8.63 7.31
CA LEU A 293 -0.33 -7.89 8.11
C LEU A 293 -0.30 -8.39 9.55
N PRO A 294 0.88 -8.39 10.24
CA PRO A 294 1.05 -8.89 11.59
C PRO A 294 0.49 -7.92 12.65
N PHE A 295 -0.72 -7.45 12.45
CA PHE A 295 -1.48 -6.62 13.36
C PHE A 295 -2.73 -7.38 13.84
N PRO A 296 -3.33 -6.97 14.98
CA PRO A 296 -4.58 -7.56 15.43
C PRO A 296 -5.62 -7.58 14.31
N LYS A 297 -6.37 -8.66 14.19
CA LYS A 297 -7.48 -8.74 13.24
C LYS A 297 -8.49 -7.62 13.54
N ASN A 298 -9.03 -7.03 12.48
CA ASN A 298 -10.08 -6.05 12.63
C ASN A 298 -11.39 -6.76 13.03
N PRO A 299 -12.05 -6.35 14.13
CA PRO A 299 -13.34 -6.93 14.51
C PRO A 299 -14.41 -6.82 13.43
N ALA A 300 -14.31 -5.80 12.57
CA ALA A 300 -15.24 -5.62 11.44
C ALA A 300 -15.05 -6.67 10.32
N ALA A 301 -13.96 -7.44 10.31
CA ALA A 301 -13.73 -8.50 9.32
C ALA A 301 -14.76 -9.65 9.42
N ASP A 302 -15.27 -9.89 10.62
CA ASP A 302 -16.21 -10.97 10.92
C ASP A 302 -17.68 -10.51 11.01
N LEU A 303 -17.94 -9.21 10.77
CA LEU A 303 -19.32 -8.70 10.77
C LEU A 303 -20.05 -9.21 9.53
N PRO A 304 -21.25 -9.84 9.70
CA PRO A 304 -22.11 -10.04 8.56
C PRO A 304 -22.43 -8.67 7.96
N MET A 305 -22.49 -8.58 6.63
CA MET A 305 -22.81 -7.32 5.90
C MET A 305 -24.20 -6.80 6.29
N MET A 306 -24.31 -6.29 7.50
CA MET A 306 -25.47 -5.53 7.93
C MET A 306 -25.11 -4.05 7.83
N ALA A 307 -25.88 -3.32 7.02
CA ALA A 307 -25.74 -1.88 6.89
C ALA A 307 -25.63 -1.23 8.26
N VAL A 308 -24.50 -0.61 8.56
CA VAL A 308 -24.43 0.36 9.64
C VAL A 308 -25.30 1.54 9.17
N PRO A 309 -26.37 1.93 9.90
CA PRO A 309 -27.25 3.00 9.45
C PRO A 309 -26.44 4.27 9.19
N ALA A 310 -26.59 4.85 8.01
CA ALA A 310 -26.12 6.20 7.74
C ALA A 310 -26.82 7.14 8.75
N GLY A 311 -26.08 7.62 9.74
CA GLY A 311 -26.67 8.51 10.76
C GLY A 311 -26.25 8.27 12.20
N ALA A 312 -25.34 7.35 12.50
CA ALA A 312 -24.77 7.28 13.83
C ALA A 312 -23.90 8.53 14.05
N THR A 313 -24.48 9.52 14.71
CA THR A 313 -23.76 10.71 15.21
C THR A 313 -22.56 10.26 16.02
N GLN A 314 -21.42 10.80 15.68
CA GLN A 314 -20.17 10.59 16.43
C GLN A 314 -20.40 10.86 17.92
N PRO A 315 -19.87 10.03 18.84
CA PRO A 315 -19.71 10.48 20.19
C PRO A 315 -18.71 11.64 20.16
N ASP A 316 -19.11 12.78 20.75
CA ASP A 316 -18.30 13.97 20.95
C ASP A 316 -16.88 13.57 21.39
N ALA A 317 -15.89 13.92 20.57
CA ALA A 317 -14.50 13.90 20.98
C ALA A 317 -14.31 15.03 22.00
N THR A 318 -14.55 14.74 23.27
CA THR A 318 -14.12 15.62 24.36
C THR A 318 -12.60 15.75 24.29
N PRO A 319 -12.03 16.93 24.10
CA PRO A 319 -10.60 17.12 24.18
C PRO A 319 -10.16 16.79 25.61
N VAL A 320 -9.25 15.82 25.76
CA VAL A 320 -8.55 15.59 27.01
C VAL A 320 -7.77 16.87 27.32
N ALA A 321 -8.24 17.64 28.30
CA ALA A 321 -7.55 18.80 28.80
C ALA A 321 -6.21 18.36 29.40
N VAL A 322 -5.12 18.79 28.75
CA VAL A 322 -3.79 18.75 29.37
C VAL A 322 -3.80 19.77 30.49
N GLY A 323 -3.94 19.28 31.73
CA GLY A 323 -3.83 20.09 32.94
C GLY A 323 -2.44 20.68 33.03
N GLY A 324 -2.34 21.98 32.75
CA GLY A 324 -1.19 22.79 33.12
C GLY A 324 -1.24 23.00 34.61
N ASP A 325 -0.30 22.43 35.34
CA ASP A 325 -0.07 22.74 36.76
C ASP A 325 0.94 23.90 36.82
N THR A 326 0.42 25.05 37.23
CA THR A 326 1.22 26.24 37.60
C THR A 326 1.46 26.14 39.11
N ARG A 327 2.70 25.87 39.49
CA ARG A 327 3.33 26.45 40.69
C ARG A 327 4.84 26.35 40.60
#